data_ea34cf4c6b2e0cb5cf66ffdfea93306b
#
_entry.id   ea34cf4c6b2e0cb5cf66ffdfea93306b
#
_cell.length_a   1.000
_cell.length_b   1.000
_cell.length_c   1.000
_cell.angle_alpha   90.00
_cell.angle_beta   90.00
_cell.angle_gamma   90.00
#
_symmetry.space_group_name_H-M   'P 1'
#
loop_
_entity.id
_entity.type
_entity.pdbx_description
1 polymer ?
#
loop_
_entity_poly.entity_id
_entity_poly.type
_entity_poly.pdbx_seq_one_letter_code
_entity_poly.pdbx_strand_id
1 'polypeptide(L)'
;MKSATRVLFGSYYNYLDQTSGAAISTRALLRALSRRGYDARVFCGPFFDDLQMNERAFFQTVGRLETQVAVKEYNARFDGRTVPCRLVSFNDSGVDVSIFITPGSFSLAERARWFGSPVGSLFYRLLDAEIETFKPDFFTTYGGDARLGKAANKAKERGGSAVFLLHNLSYNRKDVFNPFDAVVVPSRYAQKFYFDSLGLETRVVPPIIDESKVLVQENTRQFLTFINPTVEKGRLFFVRLARELNKVRPDVPLLAVETRAKADAFRSSSLARELTNLHSMETTDDPRHFYRQTRILLVPSLCKESFGRVVVEAGLNEIPVLCSNRGALPEVAGDPRLVLPIPERLTPFSNLTPTPEETAPWLASVLELWDDGEYYQEIGRSLKRGVSRFSQKASEDASFEFFEELVKKC
;
A
#
# COMPACT_ATOMS: atom_id res chain seq x y z
N MET A 1 31.75 -18.44 -10.04
CA MET A 1 30.70 -17.87 -9.19
C MET A 1 29.43 -17.83 -10.04
N LYS A 2 28.28 -18.35 -9.56
CA LYS A 2 26.99 -18.12 -10.25
C LYS A 2 26.76 -16.60 -10.31
N SER A 3 26.37 -16.08 -11.47
CA SER A 3 25.95 -14.67 -11.56
C SER A 3 24.77 -14.43 -10.65
N ALA A 4 24.67 -13.24 -10.04
CA ALA A 4 23.53 -12.89 -9.21
C ALA A 4 22.23 -12.99 -10.02
N THR A 5 21.16 -13.51 -9.43
CA THR A 5 19.84 -13.54 -10.05
C THR A 5 19.32 -12.10 -10.21
N ARG A 6 18.88 -11.75 -11.40
CA ARG A 6 18.50 -10.39 -11.79
C ARG A 6 16.98 -10.22 -11.71
N VAL A 7 16.53 -9.23 -10.95
CA VAL A 7 15.12 -8.88 -10.80
C VAL A 7 14.88 -7.45 -11.28
N LEU A 8 14.02 -7.27 -12.27
CA LEU A 8 13.57 -5.96 -12.73
C LEU A 8 12.11 -5.74 -12.34
N PHE A 9 11.85 -4.70 -11.56
CA PHE A 9 10.49 -4.21 -11.37
C PHE A 9 10.19 -3.11 -12.38
N GLY A 10 9.13 -3.27 -13.17
CA GLY A 10 8.67 -2.30 -14.17
C GLY A 10 7.23 -1.89 -13.92
N SER A 11 6.92 -0.59 -13.76
CA SER A 11 5.55 -0.09 -13.57
C SER A 11 5.45 1.38 -13.96
N TYR A 12 4.27 1.81 -14.41
CA TYR A 12 3.99 3.25 -14.61
C TYR A 12 3.65 3.98 -13.29
N TYR A 13 3.44 3.26 -12.19
CA TYR A 13 3.33 3.84 -10.86
C TYR A 13 4.70 4.13 -10.24
N ASN A 14 4.76 5.14 -9.41
CA ASN A 14 6.01 5.59 -8.82
C ASN A 14 6.43 4.69 -7.64
N TYR A 15 7.67 4.25 -7.67
CA TYR A 15 8.29 3.42 -6.64
C TYR A 15 8.38 4.11 -5.27
N LEU A 16 8.54 5.44 -5.25
CA LEU A 16 8.69 6.23 -4.01
C LEU A 16 7.37 6.67 -3.38
N ASP A 17 6.23 6.23 -3.91
CA ASP A 17 4.93 6.63 -3.37
C ASP A 17 4.72 6.09 -1.94
N GLN A 18 4.73 7.02 -0.97
CA GLN A 18 4.52 6.72 0.45
C GLN A 18 3.05 6.50 0.80
N THR A 19 2.13 6.88 -0.09
CA THR A 19 0.68 6.74 0.14
C THR A 19 0.13 5.43 -0.44
N SER A 20 0.96 4.73 -1.24
CA SER A 20 0.61 3.47 -1.90
C SER A 20 1.14 2.26 -1.14
N GLY A 21 0.24 1.44 -0.58
CA GLY A 21 0.61 0.18 0.04
C GLY A 21 1.32 -0.78 -0.93
N ALA A 22 0.99 -0.72 -2.23
CA ALA A 22 1.66 -1.50 -3.28
C ALA A 22 3.12 -1.06 -3.47
N ALA A 23 3.37 0.26 -3.59
CA ALA A 23 4.72 0.79 -3.74
C ALA A 23 5.58 0.49 -2.50
N ILE A 24 5.04 0.71 -1.29
CA ILE A 24 5.74 0.41 -0.02
C ILE A 24 6.11 -1.08 0.06
N SER A 25 5.17 -1.98 -0.28
CA SER A 25 5.41 -3.44 -0.25
C SER A 25 6.42 -3.89 -1.29
N THR A 26 6.34 -3.35 -2.52
CA THR A 26 7.30 -3.66 -3.58
C THR A 26 8.71 -3.17 -3.23
N ARG A 27 8.83 -1.98 -2.64
CA ARG A 27 10.10 -1.45 -2.18
C ARG A 27 10.73 -2.33 -1.09
N ALA A 28 9.94 -2.77 -0.12
CA ALA A 28 10.41 -3.68 0.92
C ALA A 28 10.87 -5.02 0.33
N LEU A 29 10.12 -5.58 -0.64
CA LEU A 29 10.48 -6.81 -1.34
C LEU A 29 11.81 -6.67 -2.09
N LEU A 30 11.98 -5.64 -2.92
CA LEU A 30 13.18 -5.46 -3.72
C LEU A 30 14.43 -5.22 -2.86
N ARG A 31 14.30 -4.44 -1.78
CA ARG A 31 15.38 -4.27 -0.80
C ARG A 31 15.73 -5.59 -0.10
N ALA A 32 14.75 -6.43 0.24
CA ALA A 32 14.99 -7.75 0.82
C ALA A 32 15.72 -8.68 -0.16
N LEU A 33 15.28 -8.71 -1.43
CA LEU A 33 15.95 -9.48 -2.48
C LEU A 33 17.40 -8.99 -2.71
N SER A 34 17.63 -7.68 -2.72
CA SER A 34 18.98 -7.11 -2.83
C SER A 34 19.86 -7.55 -1.66
N ARG A 35 19.38 -7.48 -0.40
CA ARG A 35 20.12 -7.99 0.76
C ARG A 35 20.43 -9.49 0.69
N ARG A 36 19.59 -10.26 -0.02
CA ARG A 36 19.79 -11.70 -0.27
C ARG A 36 20.79 -11.98 -1.41
N GLY A 37 21.29 -10.94 -2.08
CA GLY A 37 22.29 -11.06 -3.16
C GLY A 37 21.70 -11.09 -4.57
N TYR A 38 20.42 -10.73 -4.75
CA TYR A 38 19.86 -10.50 -6.07
C TYR A 38 20.32 -9.14 -6.62
N ASP A 39 20.60 -9.07 -7.93
CA ASP A 39 20.74 -7.80 -8.63
C ASP A 39 19.33 -7.25 -8.90
N ALA A 40 18.87 -6.29 -8.05
CA ALA A 40 17.52 -5.76 -8.08
C ALA A 40 17.50 -4.37 -8.72
N ARG A 41 16.66 -4.21 -9.76
CA ARG A 41 16.45 -2.93 -10.45
C ARG A 41 14.99 -2.53 -10.51
N VAL A 42 14.78 -1.22 -10.61
CA VAL A 42 13.47 -0.59 -10.78
C VAL A 42 13.48 0.31 -12.00
N PHE A 43 12.48 0.17 -12.87
CA PHE A 43 12.15 1.13 -13.89
C PHE A 43 10.69 1.53 -13.75
N CYS A 44 10.40 2.73 -13.25
CA CYS A 44 9.03 3.12 -13.00
C CYS A 44 8.66 4.52 -13.51
N GLY A 45 7.36 4.78 -13.57
CA GLY A 45 6.77 5.95 -14.19
C GLY A 45 6.36 7.04 -13.19
N PRO A 46 5.64 8.06 -13.70
CA PRO A 46 5.41 9.29 -12.97
C PRO A 46 4.18 9.25 -12.04
N PHE A 47 3.39 8.17 -12.01
CA PHE A 47 2.09 8.20 -11.34
C PHE A 47 2.17 7.84 -9.87
N PHE A 48 1.71 8.75 -9.03
CA PHE A 48 1.48 8.53 -7.60
C PHE A 48 0.00 8.24 -7.36
N ASP A 49 -0.32 7.49 -6.31
CA ASP A 49 -1.71 7.33 -5.86
C ASP A 49 -2.29 8.67 -5.37
N ASP A 50 -1.45 9.50 -4.74
CA ASP A 50 -1.79 10.90 -4.44
C ASP A 50 -1.72 11.75 -5.72
N LEU A 51 -2.88 12.22 -6.18
CA LEU A 51 -3.01 13.03 -7.39
C LEU A 51 -2.40 14.44 -7.25
N GLN A 52 -2.07 14.90 -6.05
CA GLN A 52 -1.44 16.20 -5.80
C GLN A 52 0.08 16.14 -5.87
N MET A 53 0.66 14.94 -5.87
CA MET A 53 2.11 14.78 -6.02
C MET A 53 2.59 15.29 -7.37
N ASN A 54 3.63 16.09 -7.33
CA ASN A 54 4.24 16.72 -8.50
C ASN A 54 5.78 16.51 -8.49
N GLU A 55 6.41 16.98 -9.55
CA GLU A 55 7.87 16.88 -9.73
C GLU A 55 8.66 17.48 -8.55
N ARG A 56 8.25 18.62 -8.00
CA ARG A 56 8.94 19.25 -6.85
C ARG A 56 8.91 18.36 -5.62
N ALA A 57 7.74 17.81 -5.29
CA ALA A 57 7.58 16.90 -4.16
C ALA A 57 8.39 15.59 -4.37
N PHE A 58 8.46 15.11 -5.62
CA PHE A 58 9.30 13.98 -5.99
C PHE A 58 10.79 14.27 -5.70
N PHE A 59 11.34 15.38 -6.17
CA PHE A 59 12.74 15.72 -5.91
C PHE A 59 13.04 15.98 -4.43
N GLN A 60 12.10 16.51 -3.67
CA GLN A 60 12.22 16.60 -2.21
C GLN A 60 12.34 15.21 -1.57
N THR A 61 11.57 14.24 -2.04
CA THR A 61 11.64 12.85 -1.56
C THR A 61 12.98 12.21 -1.92
N VAL A 62 13.44 12.36 -3.15
CA VAL A 62 14.75 11.83 -3.60
C VAL A 62 15.89 12.47 -2.82
N GLY A 63 15.84 13.80 -2.58
CA GLY A 63 16.87 14.51 -1.81
C GLY A 63 17.05 14.02 -0.37
N ARG A 64 16.01 13.41 0.21
CA ARG A 64 16.09 12.79 1.56
C ARG A 64 16.77 11.41 1.58
N LEU A 65 17.01 10.81 0.41
CA LEU A 65 17.64 9.48 0.33
C LEU A 65 19.16 9.52 0.49
N GLU A 66 19.78 10.72 0.56
CA GLU A 66 21.23 10.93 0.73
C GLU A 66 22.06 10.09 -0.25
N THR A 67 21.60 9.97 -1.49
CA THR A 67 22.23 9.17 -2.55
C THR A 67 22.63 10.04 -3.75
N GLN A 68 23.62 9.58 -4.52
CA GLN A 68 23.95 10.23 -5.78
C GLN A 68 22.79 10.08 -6.77
N VAL A 69 22.45 11.17 -7.43
CA VAL A 69 21.34 11.23 -8.39
C VAL A 69 21.89 11.58 -9.77
N ALA A 70 21.59 10.74 -10.75
CA ALA A 70 21.84 11.02 -12.16
C ALA A 70 20.53 11.38 -12.86
N VAL A 71 20.55 12.37 -13.76
CA VAL A 71 19.39 12.82 -14.51
C VAL A 71 19.71 12.80 -16.00
N LYS A 72 18.86 12.11 -16.78
CA LYS A 72 18.87 12.20 -18.26
C LYS A 72 17.62 12.90 -18.74
N GLU A 73 17.78 13.86 -19.63
CA GLU A 73 16.67 14.65 -20.16
C GLU A 73 16.22 14.14 -21.53
N TYR A 74 14.92 14.21 -21.73
CA TYR A 74 14.24 13.84 -22.99
C TYR A 74 13.15 14.87 -23.27
N ASN A 75 12.70 14.93 -24.51
CA ASN A 75 11.53 15.71 -24.90
C ASN A 75 10.52 14.81 -25.62
N ALA A 76 9.24 14.96 -25.26
CA ALA A 76 8.17 14.26 -25.93
C ALA A 76 6.91 15.15 -26.02
N ARG A 77 5.96 14.79 -26.86
CA ARG A 77 4.70 15.52 -26.99
C ARG A 77 3.63 14.96 -26.06
N PHE A 78 2.94 15.86 -25.35
CA PHE A 78 1.73 15.57 -24.59
C PHE A 78 0.72 16.69 -24.75
N ASP A 79 -0.52 16.37 -25.11
CA ASP A 79 -1.60 17.32 -25.39
C ASP A 79 -1.16 18.47 -26.32
N GLY A 80 -0.45 18.12 -27.42
CA GLY A 80 0.00 19.07 -28.45
C GLY A 80 1.23 19.92 -28.08
N ARG A 81 1.73 19.83 -26.85
CA ARG A 81 2.90 20.61 -26.37
C ARG A 81 4.13 19.70 -26.23
N THR A 82 5.32 20.27 -26.43
CA THR A 82 6.57 19.62 -26.06
C THR A 82 6.74 19.68 -24.55
N VAL A 83 6.89 18.52 -23.94
CA VAL A 83 7.03 18.37 -22.48
C VAL A 83 8.42 17.81 -22.20
N PRO A 84 9.22 18.46 -21.33
CA PRO A 84 10.47 17.90 -20.86
C PRO A 84 10.18 16.66 -20.00
N CYS A 85 10.89 15.57 -20.26
CA CYS A 85 10.80 14.34 -19.52
C CYS A 85 12.17 14.05 -18.92
N ARG A 86 12.22 13.52 -17.71
CA ARG A 86 13.48 13.17 -17.05
C ARG A 86 13.47 11.73 -16.60
N LEU A 87 14.59 11.05 -16.81
CA LEU A 87 14.87 9.76 -16.17
C LEU A 87 15.84 10.03 -15.03
N VAL A 88 15.35 9.88 -13.81
CA VAL A 88 16.08 10.13 -12.57
C VAL A 88 16.55 8.79 -12.01
N SER A 89 17.87 8.60 -11.90
CA SER A 89 18.45 7.33 -11.46
C SER A 89 19.25 7.53 -10.17
N PHE A 90 19.09 6.60 -9.23
CA PHE A 90 19.77 6.60 -7.92
C PHE A 90 19.80 5.17 -7.35
N ASN A 91 20.57 4.96 -6.29
CA ASN A 91 20.55 3.70 -5.56
C ASN A 91 19.71 3.84 -4.27
N ASP A 92 18.81 2.89 -4.05
CA ASP A 92 17.96 2.82 -2.87
C ASP A 92 18.27 1.55 -2.06
N SER A 93 19.24 1.65 -1.15
CA SER A 93 19.61 0.54 -0.25
C SER A 93 19.97 -0.74 -1.00
N GLY A 94 20.80 -0.60 -2.05
CA GLY A 94 21.26 -1.70 -2.89
C GLY A 94 20.36 -2.03 -4.09
N VAL A 95 19.27 -1.31 -4.28
CA VAL A 95 18.40 -1.40 -5.45
C VAL A 95 18.71 -0.25 -6.41
N ASP A 96 19.00 -0.54 -7.67
CA ASP A 96 19.20 0.48 -8.70
C ASP A 96 17.85 0.95 -9.24
N VAL A 97 17.53 2.21 -9.01
CA VAL A 97 16.22 2.79 -9.33
C VAL A 97 16.34 3.80 -10.45
N SER A 98 15.48 3.67 -11.46
CA SER A 98 15.29 4.64 -12.54
C SER A 98 13.81 5.04 -12.62
N ILE A 99 13.52 6.34 -12.37
CA ILE A 99 12.15 6.87 -12.38
C ILE A 99 11.99 7.86 -13.52
N PHE A 100 11.07 7.55 -14.43
CA PHE A 100 10.66 8.46 -15.49
C PHE A 100 9.64 9.44 -14.93
N ILE A 101 9.94 10.73 -15.00
CA ILE A 101 9.08 11.81 -14.53
C ILE A 101 8.82 12.84 -15.62
N THR A 102 7.71 13.55 -15.45
CA THR A 102 7.31 14.69 -16.27
C THR A 102 6.86 15.83 -15.36
N PRO A 103 6.93 17.09 -15.79
CA PRO A 103 6.44 18.20 -14.99
C PRO A 103 4.95 18.08 -14.68
N GLY A 104 4.56 18.57 -13.49
CA GLY A 104 3.18 18.64 -13.05
C GLY A 104 2.67 17.38 -12.36
N SER A 105 1.39 17.40 -12.05
CA SER A 105 0.60 16.28 -11.54
C SER A 105 -0.38 15.83 -12.61
N PHE A 106 -0.87 14.59 -12.50
CA PHE A 106 -1.80 14.01 -13.48
C PHE A 106 -3.15 13.73 -12.82
N SER A 107 -4.19 14.38 -13.28
CA SER A 107 -5.57 13.96 -13.03
C SER A 107 -5.82 12.55 -13.64
N LEU A 108 -6.87 11.87 -13.19
CA LEU A 108 -7.22 10.56 -13.75
C LEU A 108 -7.45 10.59 -15.27
N ALA A 109 -8.08 11.67 -15.78
CA ALA A 109 -8.31 11.86 -17.21
C ALA A 109 -6.99 12.04 -17.99
N GLU A 110 -6.03 12.78 -17.44
CA GLU A 110 -4.72 12.97 -18.05
C GLU A 110 -3.91 11.68 -18.05
N ARG A 111 -3.97 10.87 -16.98
CA ARG A 111 -3.35 9.54 -16.94
C ARG A 111 -3.87 8.64 -18.05
N ALA A 112 -5.19 8.63 -18.28
CA ALA A 112 -5.78 7.86 -19.38
C ALA A 112 -5.23 8.29 -20.77
N ARG A 113 -5.11 9.60 -21.03
CA ARG A 113 -4.53 10.15 -22.26
C ARG A 113 -3.02 9.88 -22.37
N TRP A 114 -2.30 9.92 -21.24
CA TRP A 114 -0.86 9.70 -21.19
C TRP A 114 -0.47 8.35 -21.81
N PHE A 115 -1.21 7.31 -21.54
CA PHE A 115 -0.94 5.98 -22.10
C PHE A 115 -0.92 5.96 -23.65
N GLY A 116 -1.78 6.72 -24.33
CA GLY A 116 -1.82 6.83 -25.78
C GLY A 116 -0.86 7.88 -26.37
N SER A 117 -0.17 8.64 -25.54
CA SER A 117 0.66 9.78 -25.96
C SER A 117 2.08 9.38 -26.36
N PRO A 118 2.81 10.29 -27.09
CA PRO A 118 4.25 10.13 -27.28
C PRO A 118 5.08 10.06 -26.00
N VAL A 119 4.64 10.71 -24.91
CA VAL A 119 5.28 10.60 -23.59
C VAL A 119 5.18 9.18 -23.04
N GLY A 120 3.97 8.61 -23.03
CA GLY A 120 3.78 7.22 -22.62
C GLY A 120 4.53 6.23 -23.50
N SER A 121 4.58 6.50 -24.80
CA SER A 121 5.37 5.69 -25.76
C SER A 121 6.87 5.79 -25.50
N LEU A 122 7.38 6.95 -25.10
CA LEU A 122 8.79 7.11 -24.69
C LEU A 122 9.10 6.29 -23.45
N PHE A 123 8.24 6.37 -22.42
CA PHE A 123 8.38 5.57 -21.19
C PHE A 123 8.53 4.06 -21.51
N TYR A 124 7.62 3.50 -22.29
CA TYR A 124 7.67 2.07 -22.62
C TYR A 124 8.87 1.69 -23.49
N ARG A 125 9.31 2.56 -24.43
CA ARG A 125 10.57 2.31 -25.17
C ARG A 125 11.79 2.26 -24.24
N LEU A 126 11.84 3.13 -23.23
CA LEU A 126 12.94 3.13 -22.27
C LEU A 126 12.88 1.89 -21.35
N LEU A 127 11.68 1.47 -20.92
CA LEU A 127 11.49 0.20 -20.19
C LEU A 127 11.93 -1.01 -21.04
N ASP A 128 11.56 -1.02 -22.32
CA ASP A 128 11.97 -2.07 -23.24
C ASP A 128 13.50 -2.13 -23.42
N ALA A 129 14.15 -0.97 -23.49
CA ALA A 129 15.62 -0.89 -23.57
C ALA A 129 16.27 -1.39 -22.27
N GLU A 130 15.68 -1.11 -21.11
CA GLU A 130 16.16 -1.64 -19.83
C GLU A 130 16.06 -3.16 -19.77
N ILE A 131 14.94 -3.75 -20.21
CA ILE A 131 14.77 -5.21 -20.32
C ILE A 131 15.84 -5.82 -21.24
N GLU A 132 16.09 -5.20 -22.40
CA GLU A 132 17.10 -5.68 -23.37
C GLU A 132 18.52 -5.69 -22.83
N THR A 133 18.88 -4.64 -22.08
CA THR A 133 20.24 -4.48 -21.54
C THR A 133 20.45 -5.27 -20.27
N PHE A 134 19.50 -5.25 -19.37
CA PHE A 134 19.59 -5.91 -18.09
C PHE A 134 19.34 -7.42 -18.18
N LYS A 135 18.45 -7.84 -19.08
CA LYS A 135 18.05 -9.26 -19.28
C LYS A 135 17.64 -9.91 -17.95
N PRO A 136 16.55 -9.44 -17.33
CA PRO A 136 16.16 -9.90 -16.00
C PRO A 136 15.80 -11.39 -16.02
N ASP A 137 16.21 -12.13 -14.99
CA ASP A 137 15.74 -13.48 -14.74
C ASP A 137 14.27 -13.45 -14.26
N PHE A 138 13.89 -12.35 -13.55
CA PHE A 138 12.51 -12.06 -13.18
C PHE A 138 12.12 -10.64 -13.56
N PHE A 139 11.08 -10.50 -14.37
CA PHE A 139 10.35 -9.25 -14.58
C PHE A 139 9.14 -9.23 -13.65
N THR A 140 9.09 -8.27 -12.73
CA THR A 140 7.99 -8.12 -11.79
C THR A 140 7.24 -6.82 -12.06
N THR A 141 5.91 -6.81 -11.90
CA THR A 141 5.10 -5.61 -12.14
C THR A 141 3.80 -5.62 -11.36
N TYR A 142 3.19 -4.46 -11.26
CA TYR A 142 1.75 -4.28 -11.00
C TYR A 142 1.21 -3.14 -11.88
N GLY A 143 -0.07 -3.19 -12.20
CA GLY A 143 -0.76 -2.23 -13.05
C GLY A 143 -1.45 -2.92 -14.23
N GLY A 144 -2.58 -2.38 -14.67
CA GLY A 144 -3.47 -3.04 -15.66
C GLY A 144 -3.26 -2.64 -17.11
N ASP A 145 -2.22 -1.86 -17.45
CA ASP A 145 -1.96 -1.48 -18.84
C ASP A 145 -1.37 -2.65 -19.66
N ALA A 146 -1.97 -2.92 -20.82
CA ALA A 146 -1.58 -4.04 -21.67
C ALA A 146 -0.11 -4.01 -22.12
N ARG A 147 0.55 -2.84 -22.12
CA ARG A 147 1.96 -2.72 -22.50
C ARG A 147 2.90 -3.28 -21.42
N LEU A 148 2.47 -3.36 -20.15
CA LEU A 148 3.21 -4.12 -19.15
C LEU A 148 3.21 -5.62 -19.45
N GLY A 149 2.10 -6.13 -20.01
CA GLY A 149 2.06 -7.50 -20.53
C GLY A 149 3.01 -7.72 -21.73
N LYS A 150 3.18 -6.72 -22.61
CA LYS A 150 4.18 -6.78 -23.68
C LYS A 150 5.61 -6.78 -23.12
N ALA A 151 5.88 -5.95 -22.10
CA ALA A 151 7.17 -5.94 -21.41
C ALA A 151 7.47 -7.29 -20.72
N ALA A 152 6.45 -7.91 -20.10
CA ALA A 152 6.54 -9.25 -19.55
C ALA A 152 6.92 -10.30 -20.60
N ASN A 153 6.23 -10.32 -21.76
CA ASN A 153 6.55 -11.22 -22.86
C ASN A 153 7.97 -11.00 -23.38
N LYS A 154 8.40 -9.74 -23.48
CA LYS A 154 9.76 -9.41 -23.90
C LYS A 154 10.82 -9.94 -22.93
N ALA A 155 10.59 -9.85 -21.63
CA ALA A 155 11.49 -10.44 -20.64
C ALA A 155 11.55 -11.98 -20.80
N LYS A 156 10.42 -12.63 -21.06
CA LYS A 156 10.35 -14.10 -21.31
C LYS A 156 11.07 -14.49 -22.59
N GLU A 157 10.99 -13.71 -23.67
CA GLU A 157 11.75 -13.92 -24.92
C GLU A 157 13.27 -13.85 -24.68
N ARG A 158 13.71 -13.23 -23.60
CA ARG A 158 15.13 -13.16 -23.16
C ARG A 158 15.50 -14.24 -22.13
N GLY A 159 14.62 -15.22 -21.91
CA GLY A 159 14.84 -16.35 -21.00
C GLY A 159 14.47 -16.08 -19.55
N GLY A 160 13.82 -14.95 -19.23
CA GLY A 160 13.32 -14.66 -17.91
C GLY A 160 11.91 -15.16 -17.66
N SER A 161 11.43 -15.04 -16.43
CA SER A 161 10.03 -15.26 -16.01
C SER A 161 9.36 -13.95 -15.63
N ALA A 162 8.04 -13.88 -15.83
CA ALA A 162 7.25 -12.70 -15.51
C ALA A 162 6.30 -12.97 -14.33
N VAL A 163 6.32 -12.07 -13.33
CA VAL A 163 5.52 -12.18 -12.11
C VAL A 163 4.64 -10.94 -11.94
N PHE A 164 3.35 -11.14 -11.75
CA PHE A 164 2.42 -10.06 -11.43
C PHE A 164 2.19 -9.96 -9.91
N LEU A 165 2.49 -8.79 -9.34
CA LEU A 165 2.27 -8.49 -7.92
C LEU A 165 0.87 -7.88 -7.73
N LEU A 166 -0.10 -8.69 -7.36
CA LEU A 166 -1.51 -8.31 -7.32
C LEU A 166 -1.90 -7.79 -5.93
N HIS A 167 -1.83 -6.48 -5.74
CA HIS A 167 -1.99 -5.82 -4.45
C HIS A 167 -3.42 -5.37 -4.10
N ASN A 168 -4.37 -5.42 -5.03
CA ASN A 168 -5.75 -4.96 -4.82
C ASN A 168 -6.77 -5.97 -5.35
N LEU A 169 -8.06 -5.70 -5.20
CA LEU A 169 -9.17 -6.58 -5.60
C LEU A 169 -10.03 -5.94 -6.70
N SER A 170 -9.42 -5.14 -7.58
CA SER A 170 -10.14 -4.36 -8.60
C SER A 170 -10.08 -4.93 -10.01
N TYR A 171 -9.32 -5.99 -10.25
CA TYR A 171 -9.28 -6.63 -11.57
C TYR A 171 -10.50 -7.53 -11.78
N ASN A 172 -11.16 -7.35 -12.93
CA ASN A 172 -12.36 -8.08 -13.31
C ASN A 172 -12.19 -8.88 -14.64
N ARG A 173 -10.97 -8.97 -15.16
CA ARG A 173 -10.62 -9.67 -16.40
C ARG A 173 -9.41 -10.56 -16.20
N LYS A 174 -9.55 -11.84 -16.51
CA LYS A 174 -8.48 -12.85 -16.39
C LYS A 174 -7.35 -12.65 -17.39
N ASP A 175 -7.68 -12.17 -18.59
CA ASP A 175 -6.73 -12.02 -19.69
C ASP A 175 -5.58 -11.03 -19.40
N VAL A 176 -5.77 -10.11 -18.45
CA VAL A 176 -4.70 -9.22 -17.97
C VAL A 176 -3.49 -10.01 -17.46
N PHE A 177 -3.74 -11.21 -16.93
CA PHE A 177 -2.71 -12.03 -16.28
C PHE A 177 -2.07 -13.06 -17.23
N ASN A 178 -2.59 -13.25 -18.45
CA ASN A 178 -2.06 -14.23 -19.41
C ASN A 178 -0.55 -14.07 -19.76
N PRO A 179 0.03 -12.86 -19.78
CA PRO A 179 1.47 -12.70 -20.02
C PRO A 179 2.38 -13.21 -18.89
N PHE A 180 1.84 -13.47 -17.69
CA PHE A 180 2.63 -13.74 -16.49
C PHE A 180 2.67 -15.22 -16.16
N ASP A 181 3.84 -15.71 -15.76
CA ASP A 181 4.08 -17.09 -15.36
C ASP A 181 3.60 -17.36 -13.93
N ALA A 182 3.51 -16.31 -13.12
CA ALA A 182 2.94 -16.37 -11.79
C ALA A 182 2.22 -15.05 -11.42
N VAL A 183 1.16 -15.20 -10.62
CA VAL A 183 0.45 -14.07 -10.00
C VAL A 183 0.53 -14.23 -8.49
N VAL A 184 1.06 -13.22 -7.80
CA VAL A 184 1.23 -13.20 -6.35
C VAL A 184 0.17 -12.32 -5.72
N VAL A 185 -0.45 -12.81 -4.65
CA VAL A 185 -1.45 -12.09 -3.85
C VAL A 185 -1.04 -12.01 -2.38
N PRO A 186 -1.46 -10.98 -1.63
CA PRO A 186 -0.96 -10.75 -0.28
C PRO A 186 -1.64 -11.60 0.82
N SER A 187 -2.76 -12.28 0.53
CA SER A 187 -3.55 -13.03 1.52
C SER A 187 -4.30 -14.21 0.90
N ARG A 188 -4.72 -15.14 1.75
CA ARG A 188 -5.61 -16.23 1.34
C ARG A 188 -6.99 -15.73 0.92
N TYR A 189 -7.47 -14.65 1.56
CA TYR A 189 -8.68 -13.99 1.12
C TYR A 189 -8.58 -13.50 -0.33
N ALA A 190 -7.49 -12.82 -0.70
CA ALA A 190 -7.27 -12.36 -2.06
C ALA A 190 -7.13 -13.53 -3.04
N GLN A 191 -6.46 -14.61 -2.65
CA GLN A 191 -6.36 -15.85 -3.42
C GLN A 191 -7.75 -16.43 -3.73
N LYS A 192 -8.55 -16.62 -2.68
CA LYS A 192 -9.92 -17.15 -2.83
C LYS A 192 -10.79 -16.21 -3.69
N PHE A 193 -10.70 -14.91 -3.45
CA PHE A 193 -11.45 -13.90 -4.21
C PHE A 193 -11.18 -14.01 -5.73
N TYR A 194 -9.92 -14.09 -6.14
CA TYR A 194 -9.56 -14.19 -7.55
C TYR A 194 -9.82 -15.57 -8.15
N PHE A 195 -9.73 -16.61 -7.36
CA PHE A 195 -10.14 -17.94 -7.80
C PHE A 195 -11.65 -17.99 -8.05
N ASP A 196 -12.46 -17.53 -7.10
CA ASP A 196 -13.93 -17.54 -7.20
C ASP A 196 -14.44 -16.62 -8.34
N SER A 197 -13.84 -15.45 -8.51
CA SER A 197 -14.33 -14.44 -9.47
C SER A 197 -13.82 -14.62 -10.89
N LEU A 198 -12.59 -15.12 -11.06
CA LEU A 198 -11.92 -15.19 -12.36
C LEU A 198 -11.38 -16.59 -12.72
N GLY A 199 -11.45 -17.57 -11.82
CA GLY A 199 -10.75 -18.84 -11.97
C GLY A 199 -9.22 -18.65 -12.09
N LEU A 200 -8.68 -17.63 -11.44
CA LEU A 200 -7.27 -17.28 -11.47
C LEU A 200 -6.52 -17.98 -10.34
N GLU A 201 -5.57 -18.83 -10.71
CA GLU A 201 -4.64 -19.41 -9.75
C GLU A 201 -3.57 -18.42 -9.36
N THR A 202 -3.34 -18.27 -8.05
CA THR A 202 -2.40 -17.31 -7.49
C THR A 202 -1.58 -17.92 -6.36
N ARG A 203 -0.43 -17.33 -6.05
CA ARG A 203 0.42 -17.70 -4.93
C ARG A 203 0.28 -16.66 -3.83
N VAL A 204 0.10 -17.11 -2.59
CA VAL A 204 0.05 -16.20 -1.44
C VAL A 204 1.47 -15.91 -0.96
N VAL A 205 1.87 -14.65 -1.08
CA VAL A 205 3.12 -14.13 -0.53
C VAL A 205 2.78 -12.85 0.24
N PRO A 206 2.79 -12.89 1.58
CA PRO A 206 2.47 -11.73 2.39
C PRO A 206 3.45 -10.58 2.15
N PRO A 207 3.00 -9.32 2.17
CA PRO A 207 3.88 -8.18 1.99
C PRO A 207 4.86 -8.07 3.16
N ILE A 208 6.10 -7.76 2.87
CA ILE A 208 7.12 -7.51 3.89
C ILE A 208 6.80 -6.21 4.62
N ILE A 209 6.71 -6.27 5.93
CA ILE A 209 6.61 -5.12 6.83
C ILE A 209 8.02 -4.85 7.35
N ASP A 210 8.59 -3.72 6.99
CA ASP A 210 9.90 -3.29 7.52
C ASP A 210 9.75 -2.90 8.99
N GLU A 211 10.09 -3.81 9.88
CA GLU A 211 9.93 -3.63 11.33
C GLU A 211 10.73 -2.44 11.85
N SER A 212 11.87 -2.12 11.25
CA SER A 212 12.68 -0.96 11.62
C SER A 212 11.97 0.37 11.38
N LYS A 213 10.96 0.38 10.50
CA LYS A 213 10.17 1.56 10.14
C LYS A 213 8.88 1.70 10.92
N VAL A 214 8.41 0.62 11.54
CA VAL A 214 7.09 0.61 12.21
C VAL A 214 7.16 0.37 13.71
N LEU A 215 8.19 -0.34 14.22
CA LEU A 215 8.32 -0.61 15.64
C LEU A 215 8.71 0.64 16.41
N VAL A 216 7.96 0.91 17.47
CA VAL A 216 8.21 2.02 18.39
C VAL A 216 8.91 1.50 19.66
N GLN A 217 9.93 2.22 20.11
CA GLN A 217 10.64 1.90 21.35
C GLN A 217 9.91 2.46 22.59
N GLU A 218 9.40 3.67 22.45
CA GLU A 218 8.64 4.36 23.49
C GLU A 218 7.26 4.71 22.98
N ASN A 219 6.25 4.57 23.82
CA ASN A 219 4.87 4.87 23.44
C ASN A 219 4.15 5.68 24.53
N THR A 220 3.24 6.56 24.12
CA THR A 220 2.41 7.37 25.01
C THR A 220 0.98 6.86 25.08
N ARG A 221 0.53 6.05 24.12
CA ARG A 221 -0.79 5.37 24.10
C ARG A 221 -1.97 6.30 24.43
N GLN A 222 -2.06 7.43 23.74
CA GLN A 222 -3.02 8.49 24.07
C GLN A 222 -4.27 8.46 23.20
N PHE A 223 -4.16 8.13 21.90
CA PHE A 223 -5.21 8.40 20.94
C PHE A 223 -5.97 7.16 20.48
N LEU A 224 -7.28 7.34 20.27
CA LEU A 224 -8.07 6.51 19.37
C LEU A 224 -7.77 6.99 17.94
N THR A 225 -7.03 6.21 17.17
CA THR A 225 -6.42 6.64 15.90
C THR A 225 -7.15 6.07 14.68
N PHE A 226 -7.30 6.87 13.66
CA PHE A 226 -7.78 6.49 12.33
C PHE A 226 -6.83 6.98 11.25
N ILE A 227 -6.35 6.08 10.38
CA ILE A 227 -5.37 6.37 9.34
C ILE A 227 -6.05 6.41 7.98
N ASN A 228 -5.66 7.35 7.12
CA ASN A 228 -6.14 7.52 5.76
C ASN A 228 -7.65 7.82 5.68
N PRO A 229 -8.08 9.04 6.04
CA PRO A 229 -9.48 9.39 6.20
C PRO A 229 -10.27 9.56 4.88
N THR A 230 -10.20 8.57 3.99
CA THR A 230 -11.01 8.50 2.77
C THR A 230 -12.38 7.86 3.04
N VAL A 231 -13.34 8.07 2.13
CA VAL A 231 -14.67 7.45 2.23
C VAL A 231 -14.55 5.92 2.25
N GLU A 232 -13.73 5.36 1.38
CA GLU A 232 -13.51 3.92 1.25
C GLU A 232 -12.91 3.28 2.52
N LYS A 233 -12.14 4.07 3.31
CA LYS A 233 -11.58 3.63 4.59
C LYS A 233 -12.52 3.85 5.77
N GLY A 234 -13.73 4.35 5.52
CA GLY A 234 -14.77 4.50 6.54
C GLY A 234 -14.77 5.85 7.26
N ARG A 235 -14.35 6.94 6.59
CA ARG A 235 -14.38 8.28 7.20
C ARG A 235 -15.71 8.63 7.86
N LEU A 236 -16.84 8.43 7.18
CA LEU A 236 -18.15 8.74 7.74
C LEU A 236 -18.53 7.83 8.91
N PHE A 237 -18.05 6.59 8.88
CA PHE A 237 -18.20 5.66 10.00
C PHE A 237 -17.41 6.14 11.22
N PHE A 238 -16.14 6.50 11.03
CA PHE A 238 -15.32 7.06 12.10
C PHE A 238 -15.94 8.33 12.70
N VAL A 239 -16.40 9.26 11.87
CA VAL A 239 -17.03 10.51 12.36
C VAL A 239 -18.28 10.22 13.17
N ARG A 240 -19.14 9.27 12.76
CA ARG A 240 -20.31 8.87 13.54
C ARG A 240 -19.89 8.25 14.88
N LEU A 241 -18.99 7.30 14.85
CA LEU A 241 -18.47 6.65 16.07
C LEU A 241 -17.86 7.68 17.03
N ALA A 242 -17.03 8.58 16.52
CA ALA A 242 -16.42 9.65 17.29
C ALA A 242 -17.46 10.56 17.98
N ARG A 243 -18.55 10.87 17.24
CA ARG A 243 -19.63 11.67 17.80
C ARG A 243 -20.38 10.94 18.92
N GLU A 244 -20.67 9.65 18.73
CA GLU A 244 -21.33 8.86 19.79
C GLU A 244 -20.41 8.68 21.01
N LEU A 245 -19.10 8.48 20.78
CA LEU A 245 -18.10 8.41 21.84
C LEU A 245 -18.01 9.75 22.62
N ASN A 246 -18.00 10.89 21.93
CA ASN A 246 -17.92 12.21 22.55
C ASN A 246 -19.10 12.54 23.49
N LYS A 247 -20.27 11.90 23.31
CA LYS A 247 -21.41 12.07 24.22
C LYS A 247 -21.19 11.41 25.57
N VAL A 248 -20.42 10.32 25.62
CA VAL A 248 -20.25 9.49 26.83
C VAL A 248 -18.82 9.60 27.40
N ARG A 249 -17.83 9.86 26.56
CA ARG A 249 -16.41 9.98 26.92
C ARG A 249 -15.73 11.11 26.11
N PRO A 250 -16.07 12.37 26.38
CA PRO A 250 -15.44 13.54 25.71
C PRO A 250 -13.95 13.68 26.02
N ASP A 251 -13.47 13.01 27.05
CA ASP A 251 -12.07 12.96 27.48
C ASP A 251 -11.18 12.10 26.57
N VAL A 252 -11.76 11.20 25.75
CA VAL A 252 -10.98 10.32 24.84
C VAL A 252 -10.50 11.11 23.64
N PRO A 253 -9.19 11.34 23.47
CA PRO A 253 -8.68 12.09 22.35
C PRO A 253 -8.64 11.23 21.06
N LEU A 254 -9.02 11.84 19.96
CA LEU A 254 -9.09 11.24 18.63
C LEU A 254 -7.95 11.75 17.76
N LEU A 255 -7.34 10.88 16.95
CA LEU A 255 -6.31 11.25 15.99
C LEU A 255 -6.68 10.77 14.59
N ALA A 256 -6.76 11.70 13.65
CA ALA A 256 -6.85 11.40 12.22
C ALA A 256 -5.49 11.61 11.56
N VAL A 257 -4.91 10.54 11.01
CA VAL A 257 -3.63 10.60 10.29
C VAL A 257 -3.88 10.74 8.81
N GLU A 258 -3.43 11.84 8.25
CA GLU A 258 -3.56 12.13 6.81
C GLU A 258 -2.67 11.20 5.98
N THR A 259 -3.17 10.87 4.79
CA THR A 259 -2.41 10.25 3.71
C THR A 259 -2.92 10.80 2.37
N ARG A 260 -3.75 10.05 1.63
CA ARG A 260 -4.39 10.52 0.39
C ARG A 260 -5.50 11.55 0.65
N ALA A 261 -6.12 11.54 1.82
CA ALA A 261 -7.11 12.51 2.24
C ALA A 261 -6.57 13.41 3.34
N LYS A 262 -6.90 14.70 3.24
CA LYS A 262 -6.50 15.72 4.21
C LYS A 262 -7.55 15.85 5.32
N ALA A 263 -7.13 16.33 6.49
CA ALA A 263 -8.00 16.54 7.66
C ALA A 263 -9.14 17.52 7.39
N ASP A 264 -8.98 18.46 6.46
CA ASP A 264 -10.04 19.38 6.04
C ASP A 264 -11.28 18.64 5.52
N ALA A 265 -11.12 17.42 5.01
CA ALA A 265 -12.25 16.56 4.65
C ALA A 265 -13.13 16.18 5.85
N PHE A 266 -12.59 16.19 7.09
CA PHE A 266 -13.39 16.05 8.31
C PHE A 266 -14.06 17.36 8.69
N ARG A 267 -13.29 18.45 8.68
CA ARG A 267 -13.76 19.78 9.10
C ARG A 267 -14.90 20.30 8.24
N SER A 268 -14.98 19.89 6.99
CA SER A 268 -16.09 20.22 6.09
C SER A 268 -17.39 19.47 6.41
N SER A 269 -17.32 18.36 7.17
CA SER A 269 -18.49 17.63 7.63
C SER A 269 -19.16 18.36 8.81
N SER A 270 -20.46 18.63 8.71
CA SER A 270 -21.24 19.18 9.83
C SER A 270 -21.16 18.33 11.10
N LEU A 271 -21.01 17.00 10.94
CA LEU A 271 -20.89 16.05 12.04
C LEU A 271 -19.54 16.15 12.80
N ALA A 272 -18.47 16.57 12.12
CA ALA A 272 -17.15 16.66 12.71
C ALA A 272 -16.87 18.02 13.38
N ARG A 273 -17.66 19.06 13.05
CA ARG A 273 -17.49 20.40 13.66
C ARG A 273 -17.70 20.43 15.16
N GLU A 274 -18.45 19.47 15.70
CA GLU A 274 -18.75 19.35 17.13
C GLU A 274 -17.65 18.57 17.91
N LEU A 275 -16.66 17.96 17.19
CA LEU A 275 -15.60 17.17 17.80
C LEU A 275 -14.45 18.07 18.23
N THR A 276 -14.46 18.51 19.48
CA THR A 276 -13.41 19.37 20.06
C THR A 276 -12.13 18.60 20.42
N ASN A 277 -12.24 17.28 20.57
CA ASN A 277 -11.17 16.35 20.91
C ASN A 277 -10.52 15.66 19.69
N LEU A 278 -10.86 16.09 18.47
CA LEU A 278 -10.30 15.56 17.22
C LEU A 278 -9.03 16.33 16.83
N HIS A 279 -7.93 15.60 16.85
CA HIS A 279 -6.61 16.05 16.38
C HIS A 279 -6.33 15.50 14.98
N SER A 280 -5.48 16.19 14.22
CA SER A 280 -4.98 15.72 12.94
C SER A 280 -3.46 15.70 12.92
N MET A 281 -2.90 14.70 12.22
CA MET A 281 -1.48 14.61 11.92
C MET A 281 -1.32 14.58 10.40
N GLU A 282 -0.44 15.43 9.88
CA GLU A 282 -0.10 15.45 8.46
C GLU A 282 0.54 14.12 8.03
N THR A 283 0.54 13.89 6.71
CA THR A 283 1.21 12.74 6.10
C THR A 283 2.67 12.70 6.54
N THR A 284 3.10 11.55 7.06
CA THR A 284 4.49 11.31 7.49
C THR A 284 5.07 10.13 6.73
N ASP A 285 6.38 10.17 6.48
CA ASP A 285 7.17 9.06 5.94
C ASP A 285 7.70 8.11 7.04
N ASP A 286 7.48 8.49 8.32
CA ASP A 286 7.80 7.67 9.48
C ASP A 286 6.51 7.33 10.28
N PRO A 287 5.92 6.15 10.07
CA PRO A 287 4.70 5.75 10.74
C PRO A 287 4.86 5.60 12.26
N ARG A 288 6.09 5.52 12.79
CA ARG A 288 6.34 5.48 14.23
C ARG A 288 5.82 6.74 14.94
N HIS A 289 5.74 7.88 14.24
CA HIS A 289 5.20 9.13 14.79
C HIS A 289 3.75 8.99 15.27
N PHE A 290 2.91 8.26 14.56
CA PHE A 290 1.54 8.04 15.01
C PHE A 290 1.39 6.74 15.81
N TYR A 291 2.12 5.66 15.51
CA TYR A 291 2.00 4.42 16.30
C TYR A 291 2.42 4.61 17.75
N ARG A 292 3.44 5.44 18.04
CA ARG A 292 3.83 5.75 19.43
C ARG A 292 2.71 6.39 20.26
N GLN A 293 1.83 7.14 19.63
CA GLN A 293 0.72 7.87 20.26
C GLN A 293 -0.59 7.08 20.23
N THR A 294 -0.69 6.06 19.40
CA THR A 294 -1.91 5.28 19.22
C THR A 294 -2.15 4.34 20.39
N ARG A 295 -3.28 4.51 21.08
CA ARG A 295 -3.78 3.54 22.06
C ARG A 295 -4.59 2.43 21.40
N ILE A 296 -5.57 2.80 20.59
CA ILE A 296 -6.40 1.86 19.81
C ILE A 296 -6.41 2.34 18.36
N LEU A 297 -6.21 1.42 17.42
CA LEU A 297 -6.33 1.72 16.00
C LEU A 297 -7.68 1.28 15.47
N LEU A 298 -8.40 2.19 14.79
CA LEU A 298 -9.64 1.90 14.09
C LEU A 298 -9.41 1.70 12.59
N VAL A 299 -9.92 0.59 12.06
CA VAL A 299 -9.83 0.23 10.64
C VAL A 299 -11.25 -0.09 10.11
N PRO A 300 -12.17 0.90 10.08
CA PRO A 300 -13.56 0.70 9.67
C PRO A 300 -13.72 0.70 8.14
N SER A 301 -12.82 0.03 7.43
CA SER A 301 -12.79 0.01 5.96
C SER A 301 -14.11 -0.49 5.39
N LEU A 302 -14.67 0.29 4.45
CA LEU A 302 -15.84 -0.09 3.66
C LEU A 302 -15.47 -0.92 2.45
N CYS A 303 -14.25 -0.76 1.95
CA CYS A 303 -13.71 -1.57 0.86
C CYS A 303 -13.23 -2.95 1.36
N LYS A 304 -13.24 -3.93 0.46
CA LYS A 304 -12.58 -5.21 0.70
C LYS A 304 -11.07 -5.00 0.67
N GLU A 305 -10.43 -5.10 1.82
CA GLU A 305 -8.96 -5.01 1.89
C GLU A 305 -8.32 -6.28 1.32
N SER A 306 -7.26 -6.12 0.53
CA SER A 306 -6.51 -7.26 0.03
C SER A 306 -5.57 -7.86 1.09
N PHE A 307 -5.18 -7.06 2.10
CA PHE A 307 -4.35 -7.47 3.24
C PHE A 307 -4.70 -6.68 4.51
N GLY A 308 -4.34 -5.40 4.58
CA GLY A 308 -4.52 -4.58 5.78
C GLY A 308 -3.21 -4.41 6.54
N ARG A 309 -2.18 -3.86 5.88
CA ARG A 309 -0.85 -3.61 6.45
C ARG A 309 -0.89 -2.98 7.85
N VAL A 310 -1.76 -1.97 8.03
CA VAL A 310 -1.86 -1.23 9.31
C VAL A 310 -2.27 -2.11 10.49
N VAL A 311 -2.99 -3.23 10.25
CA VAL A 311 -3.35 -4.21 11.29
C VAL A 311 -2.10 -4.94 11.76
N VAL A 312 -1.22 -5.34 10.83
CA VAL A 312 0.05 -6.00 11.17
C VAL A 312 0.96 -5.03 11.88
N GLU A 313 1.13 -3.83 11.34
CA GLU A 313 2.01 -2.78 11.87
C GLU A 313 1.61 -2.39 13.32
N ALA A 314 0.31 -2.21 13.58
CA ALA A 314 -0.21 -1.97 14.93
C ALA A 314 -0.04 -3.18 15.85
N GLY A 315 -0.34 -4.39 15.35
CA GLY A 315 -0.20 -5.64 16.10
C GLY A 315 1.24 -5.93 16.53
N LEU A 316 2.22 -5.68 15.66
CA LEU A 316 3.64 -5.78 16.02
C LEU A 316 4.03 -4.85 17.19
N ASN A 317 3.32 -3.73 17.33
CA ASN A 317 3.46 -2.78 18.44
C ASN A 317 2.55 -3.08 19.64
N GLU A 318 1.85 -4.21 19.67
CA GLU A 318 0.86 -4.55 20.71
C GLU A 318 -0.25 -3.48 20.86
N ILE A 319 -0.60 -2.81 19.75
CA ILE A 319 -1.71 -1.85 19.71
C ILE A 319 -2.97 -2.63 19.33
N PRO A 320 -4.01 -2.69 20.19
CA PRO A 320 -5.30 -3.25 19.81
C PRO A 320 -5.87 -2.56 18.57
N VAL A 321 -6.40 -3.37 17.66
CA VAL A 321 -7.01 -2.90 16.41
C VAL A 321 -8.46 -3.35 16.38
N LEU A 322 -9.38 -2.43 16.18
CA LEU A 322 -10.76 -2.76 15.82
C LEU A 322 -10.91 -2.60 14.31
N CYS A 323 -11.17 -3.69 13.61
CA CYS A 323 -11.26 -3.68 12.15
C CYS A 323 -12.61 -4.19 11.65
N SER A 324 -12.98 -3.76 10.45
CA SER A 324 -14.22 -4.23 9.81
C SER A 324 -14.09 -5.68 9.34
N ASN A 325 -15.22 -6.32 9.11
CA ASN A 325 -15.35 -7.66 8.53
C ASN A 325 -15.15 -7.68 7.00
N ARG A 326 -14.42 -6.70 6.44
CA ARG A 326 -14.24 -6.52 4.98
C ARG A 326 -12.92 -7.06 4.48
N GLY A 327 -12.98 -7.91 3.45
CA GLY A 327 -11.78 -8.42 2.79
C GLY A 327 -10.92 -9.33 3.68
N ALA A 328 -9.60 -9.13 3.64
CA ALA A 328 -8.63 -9.90 4.40
C ALA A 328 -8.48 -9.45 5.86
N LEU A 329 -9.16 -8.39 6.31
CA LEU A 329 -8.99 -7.88 7.68
C LEU A 329 -9.24 -8.95 8.75
N PRO A 330 -10.30 -9.79 8.68
CA PRO A 330 -10.50 -10.88 9.64
C PRO A 330 -9.38 -11.92 9.63
N GLU A 331 -8.89 -12.26 8.43
CA GLU A 331 -7.73 -13.17 8.29
C GLU A 331 -6.50 -12.58 8.98
N VAL A 332 -6.19 -11.32 8.71
CA VAL A 332 -4.96 -10.67 9.20
C VAL A 332 -5.01 -10.43 10.70
N ALA A 333 -6.13 -9.96 11.24
CA ALA A 333 -6.31 -9.75 12.68
C ALA A 333 -6.21 -11.07 13.46
N GLY A 334 -6.78 -12.16 12.94
CA GLY A 334 -6.66 -13.50 13.51
C GLY A 334 -7.39 -13.71 14.83
N ASP A 335 -7.98 -12.68 15.42
CA ASP A 335 -8.78 -12.73 16.64
C ASP A 335 -10.19 -12.18 16.35
N PRO A 336 -11.26 -12.97 16.48
CA PRO A 336 -12.61 -12.53 16.15
C PRO A 336 -13.13 -11.38 17.02
N ARG A 337 -12.59 -11.16 18.22
CA ARG A 337 -12.94 -10.05 19.11
C ARG A 337 -12.57 -8.69 18.52
N LEU A 338 -11.61 -8.68 17.58
CA LEU A 338 -11.13 -7.47 16.91
C LEU A 338 -11.92 -7.14 15.63
N VAL A 339 -12.79 -8.06 15.19
CA VAL A 339 -13.50 -7.94 13.92
C VAL A 339 -14.94 -7.55 14.16
N LEU A 340 -15.30 -6.36 13.73
CA LEU A 340 -16.62 -5.80 13.96
C LEU A 340 -17.40 -5.61 12.64
N PRO A 341 -18.73 -5.80 12.66
CA PRO A 341 -19.51 -5.69 11.44
C PRO A 341 -19.59 -4.25 10.95
N ILE A 342 -19.59 -4.10 9.63
CA ILE A 342 -19.99 -2.89 8.92
C ILE A 342 -21.24 -3.24 8.10
N PRO A 343 -22.34 -2.47 8.22
CA PRO A 343 -23.56 -2.69 7.44
C PRO A 343 -23.30 -2.75 5.94
N GLU A 344 -23.95 -3.69 5.25
CA GLU A 344 -23.74 -3.90 3.80
C GLU A 344 -24.08 -2.69 2.94
N ARG A 345 -25.08 -1.88 3.37
CA ARG A 345 -25.47 -0.64 2.69
C ARG A 345 -24.36 0.40 2.63
N LEU A 346 -23.37 0.32 3.54
CA LEU A 346 -22.21 1.19 3.57
C LEU A 346 -21.15 0.61 2.64
N THR A 347 -21.00 1.21 1.48
CA THR A 347 -20.04 0.80 0.44
C THR A 347 -18.95 1.86 0.22
N PRO A 348 -17.84 1.52 -0.41
CA PRO A 348 -16.77 2.48 -0.74
C PRO A 348 -17.24 3.67 -1.61
N PHE A 349 -18.37 3.51 -2.29
CA PHE A 349 -18.93 4.51 -3.19
C PHE A 349 -20.12 5.26 -2.59
N SER A 350 -20.56 4.88 -1.38
CA SER A 350 -21.70 5.52 -0.71
C SER A 350 -21.23 6.66 0.18
N ASN A 351 -21.91 7.80 0.09
CA ASN A 351 -21.77 8.90 1.05
C ASN A 351 -22.78 8.80 2.20
N LEU A 352 -23.23 7.58 2.50
CA LEU A 352 -24.19 7.34 3.57
C LEU A 352 -23.51 7.45 4.94
N THR A 353 -24.16 8.19 5.82
CA THR A 353 -23.73 8.26 7.23
C THR A 353 -24.32 7.07 7.99
N PRO A 354 -23.53 6.35 8.80
CA PRO A 354 -24.04 5.31 9.70
C PRO A 354 -25.01 5.88 10.73
N THR A 355 -25.94 5.05 11.23
CA THR A 355 -26.79 5.39 12.38
C THR A 355 -26.00 5.17 13.69
N PRO A 356 -26.47 5.71 14.84
CA PRO A 356 -25.86 5.41 16.14
C PRO A 356 -25.86 3.91 16.44
N GLU A 357 -26.95 3.20 16.13
CA GLU A 357 -27.10 1.76 16.38
C GLU A 357 -26.09 0.93 15.57
N GLU A 358 -25.78 1.35 14.35
CA GLU A 358 -24.80 0.68 13.50
C GLU A 358 -23.37 0.85 14.02
N THR A 359 -23.10 1.89 14.78
CA THR A 359 -21.79 2.12 15.41
C THR A 359 -21.70 1.63 16.85
N ALA A 360 -22.84 1.24 17.47
CA ALA A 360 -22.88 0.83 18.87
C ALA A 360 -21.96 -0.35 19.22
N PRO A 361 -21.81 -1.42 18.42
CA PRO A 361 -20.86 -2.49 18.72
C PRO A 361 -19.40 -1.99 18.77
N TRP A 362 -19.04 -1.07 17.87
CA TRP A 362 -17.72 -0.46 17.85
C TRP A 362 -17.48 0.44 19.05
N LEU A 363 -18.49 1.22 19.44
CA LEU A 363 -18.42 2.06 20.65
C LEU A 363 -18.21 1.22 21.89
N ALA A 364 -18.97 0.12 22.05
CA ALA A 364 -18.82 -0.78 23.19
C ALA A 364 -17.39 -1.36 23.28
N SER A 365 -16.85 -1.85 22.16
CA SER A 365 -15.48 -2.40 22.11
C SER A 365 -14.40 -1.32 22.38
N VAL A 366 -14.62 -0.09 21.91
CA VAL A 366 -13.71 1.04 22.23
C VAL A 366 -13.71 1.31 23.72
N LEU A 367 -14.89 1.40 24.36
CA LEU A 367 -15.00 1.69 25.79
C LEU A 367 -14.38 0.57 26.62
N GLU A 368 -14.63 -0.69 26.29
CA GLU A 368 -14.04 -1.84 26.97
C GLU A 368 -12.51 -1.81 26.92
N LEU A 369 -11.93 -1.64 25.71
CA LEU A 369 -10.48 -1.53 25.53
C LEU A 369 -9.88 -0.26 26.16
N TRP A 370 -10.69 0.80 26.30
CA TRP A 370 -10.19 2.05 26.87
C TRP A 370 -10.16 2.01 28.41
N ASP A 371 -11.17 1.40 29.01
CA ASP A 371 -11.40 1.44 30.45
C ASP A 371 -10.81 0.24 31.21
N ASP A 372 -10.68 -0.93 30.54
CA ASP A 372 -10.08 -2.13 31.13
C ASP A 372 -8.62 -2.30 30.66
N GLY A 373 -7.67 -1.96 31.54
CA GLY A 373 -6.24 -2.05 31.22
C GLY A 373 -5.72 -3.49 31.07
N GLU A 374 -6.30 -4.47 31.78
CA GLU A 374 -5.89 -5.88 31.66
C GLU A 374 -6.39 -6.46 30.34
N TYR A 375 -7.63 -6.21 29.99
CA TYR A 375 -8.20 -6.60 28.69
C TYR A 375 -7.46 -5.93 27.53
N TYR A 376 -7.13 -4.64 27.63
CA TYR A 376 -6.32 -3.94 26.65
C TYR A 376 -4.99 -4.65 26.37
N GLN A 377 -4.27 -5.03 27.45
CA GLN A 377 -2.99 -5.73 27.30
C GLN A 377 -3.14 -7.15 26.74
N GLU A 378 -4.17 -7.87 27.18
CA GLU A 378 -4.48 -9.20 26.65
C GLU A 378 -4.72 -9.16 25.14
N ILE A 379 -5.57 -8.22 24.69
CA ILE A 379 -5.90 -8.05 23.27
C ILE A 379 -4.66 -7.63 22.45
N GLY A 380 -3.86 -6.69 22.96
CA GLY A 380 -2.61 -6.28 22.29
C GLY A 380 -1.66 -7.47 22.09
N ARG A 381 -1.45 -8.27 23.13
CA ARG A 381 -0.62 -9.50 23.07
C ARG A 381 -1.25 -10.56 22.15
N SER A 382 -2.56 -10.72 22.16
CA SER A 382 -3.26 -11.65 21.27
C SER A 382 -3.05 -11.27 19.80
N LEU A 383 -3.24 -10.01 19.47
CA LEU A 383 -3.02 -9.50 18.11
C LEU A 383 -1.56 -9.68 17.70
N LYS A 384 -0.59 -9.37 18.56
CA LYS A 384 0.84 -9.56 18.26
C LYS A 384 1.15 -11.01 17.91
N ARG A 385 0.64 -11.98 18.69
CA ARG A 385 0.78 -13.41 18.38
C ARG A 385 0.14 -13.76 17.03
N GLY A 386 -1.05 -13.24 16.74
CA GLY A 386 -1.76 -13.47 15.49
C GLY A 386 -1.00 -12.96 14.26
N VAL A 387 -0.41 -11.75 14.35
CA VAL A 387 0.32 -11.13 13.24
C VAL A 387 1.78 -11.57 13.13
N SER A 388 2.34 -12.30 14.09
CA SER A 388 3.75 -12.75 14.06
C SER A 388 4.08 -13.58 12.82
N ARG A 389 3.10 -14.28 12.24
CA ARG A 389 3.22 -14.98 10.96
C ARG A 389 3.46 -14.06 9.76
N PHE A 390 3.27 -12.75 9.93
CA PHE A 390 3.55 -11.70 8.97
C PHE A 390 4.72 -10.81 9.43
N SER A 391 5.54 -11.28 10.38
CA SER A 391 6.78 -10.62 10.75
C SER A 391 7.67 -10.39 9.54
N GLN A 392 8.58 -9.44 9.60
CA GLN A 392 9.51 -9.17 8.52
C GLN A 392 10.20 -10.45 8.05
N LYS A 393 10.77 -11.21 9.00
CA LYS A 393 11.46 -12.46 8.69
C LYS A 393 10.54 -13.49 7.99
N ALA A 394 9.34 -13.72 8.51
CA ALA A 394 8.42 -14.70 7.93
C ALA A 394 8.00 -14.31 6.50
N SER A 395 7.74 -13.03 6.25
CA SER A 395 7.38 -12.53 4.93
C SER A 395 8.57 -12.51 3.96
N GLU A 396 9.79 -12.24 4.44
CA GLU A 396 11.02 -12.37 3.65
C GLU A 396 11.27 -13.82 3.27
N ASP A 397 11.18 -14.76 4.22
CA ASP A 397 11.37 -16.21 3.96
C ASP A 397 10.36 -16.71 2.90
N ALA A 398 9.07 -16.36 3.03
CA ALA A 398 8.03 -16.71 2.04
C ALA A 398 8.30 -16.11 0.65
N SER A 399 8.82 -14.88 0.60
CA SER A 399 9.20 -14.23 -0.66
C SER A 399 10.38 -14.94 -1.31
N PHE A 400 11.42 -15.27 -0.54
CA PHE A 400 12.60 -15.96 -1.05
C PHE A 400 12.25 -17.37 -1.55
N GLU A 401 11.48 -18.15 -0.78
CA GLU A 401 10.98 -19.47 -1.19
C GLU A 401 10.23 -19.38 -2.53
N PHE A 402 9.35 -18.41 -2.69
CA PHE A 402 8.63 -18.19 -3.95
C PHE A 402 9.57 -17.97 -5.14
N PHE A 403 10.55 -17.06 -5.03
CA PHE A 403 11.48 -16.78 -6.13
C PHE A 403 12.43 -17.97 -6.39
N GLU A 404 12.90 -18.67 -5.35
CA GLU A 404 13.75 -19.86 -5.49
C GLU A 404 13.00 -21.03 -6.16
N GLU A 405 11.70 -21.21 -5.88
CA GLU A 405 10.87 -22.19 -6.58
C GLU A 405 10.71 -21.89 -8.06
N LEU A 406 10.58 -20.61 -8.43
CA LEU A 406 10.49 -20.20 -9.82
C LEU A 406 11.81 -20.44 -10.57
N VAL A 407 12.97 -20.17 -9.95
CA VAL A 407 14.28 -20.48 -10.54
C VAL A 407 14.45 -21.97 -10.87
N LYS A 408 13.89 -22.85 -10.03
CA LYS A 408 14.00 -24.31 -10.25
C LYS A 408 13.11 -24.83 -11.39
N LYS A 409 12.13 -24.03 -11.82
CA LYS A 409 11.18 -24.38 -12.90
C LYS A 409 11.62 -23.86 -14.27
N CYS A 410 12.56 -22.92 -14.31
CA CYS A 410 13.22 -22.39 -15.51
C CYS A 410 14.48 -23.19 -15.81
#